data_a114acb194e1f24e5481d5ddbad6c5ed
#
_entry.id   a114acb194e1f24e5481d5ddbad6c5ed
#
_cell.length_a   1.000
_cell.length_b   1.000
_cell.length_c   1.000
_cell.angle_alpha   90.00
_cell.angle_beta   90.00
_cell.angle_gamma   90.00
#
_symmetry.space_group_name_H-M   'P 1'
#
loop_
_entity.id
_entity.type
_entity.pdbx_description
1 polymer ?
#
loop_
_entity_poly.entity_id
_entity_poly.type
_entity_poly.pdbx_seq_one_letter_code
_entity_poly.pdbx_strand_id
1 'polypeptide(L)'
;MSIARPSGRTPQQLRPVRIERAYTLHAEGSVLVSFGETRVLCTASVDNKVPGFMRGKGEGWVTAEYGMLPRATHSRSDREAARGKQGGRTLEIQRLIGRSLRACVDRGAMGGGAHLQRMFPV
;
A
#
# COMPACT_ATOMS: atom_id res chain seq x y z
N MET A 1 -36.02 5.77 9.35
CA MET A 1 -35.82 6.28 7.99
C MET A 1 -34.40 5.94 7.56
N SER A 2 -34.25 5.18 6.51
CA SER A 2 -32.91 4.88 5.98
C SER A 2 -32.48 5.98 5.02
N ILE A 3 -31.23 6.41 5.15
CA ILE A 3 -30.63 7.38 4.22
C ILE A 3 -29.88 6.57 3.16
N ALA A 4 -30.29 6.70 1.92
CA ALA A 4 -29.60 6.06 0.80
C ALA A 4 -28.32 6.83 0.47
N ARG A 5 -27.21 6.13 0.34
CA ARG A 5 -25.95 6.70 -0.17
C ARG A 5 -26.07 6.95 -1.68
N PRO A 6 -25.26 7.85 -2.26
CA PRO A 6 -25.29 8.09 -3.71
C PRO A 6 -25.09 6.83 -4.56
N SER A 7 -24.39 5.83 -4.03
CA SER A 7 -24.15 4.54 -4.70
C SER A 7 -25.32 3.55 -4.57
N GLY A 8 -26.43 3.94 -3.95
CA GLY A 8 -27.58 3.06 -3.69
C GLY A 8 -27.40 2.12 -2.51
N ARG A 9 -26.27 2.18 -1.80
CA ARG A 9 -26.02 1.32 -0.63
C ARG A 9 -26.74 1.85 0.61
N THR A 10 -27.07 0.95 1.53
CA THR A 10 -27.53 1.34 2.87
C THR A 10 -26.36 1.86 3.71
N PRO A 11 -26.60 2.61 4.80
CA PRO A 11 -25.51 3.09 5.66
C PRO A 11 -24.59 1.99 6.21
N GLN A 12 -25.13 0.79 6.42
CA GLN A 12 -24.36 -0.34 6.96
C GLN A 12 -23.70 -1.21 5.90
N GLN A 13 -23.99 -0.97 4.65
CA GLN A 13 -23.51 -1.80 3.56
C GLN A 13 -22.15 -1.33 3.04
N LEU A 14 -21.17 -2.23 3.02
CA LEU A 14 -19.88 -1.96 2.40
C LEU A 14 -20.01 -1.93 0.87
N ARG A 15 -19.09 -1.25 0.22
CA ARG A 15 -18.90 -1.42 -1.22
C ARG A 15 -18.49 -2.86 -1.49
N PRO A 16 -18.79 -3.40 -2.69
CA PRO A 16 -18.28 -4.72 -3.06
C PRO A 16 -16.75 -4.75 -2.96
N VAL A 17 -16.23 -5.73 -2.22
CA VAL A 17 -14.78 -5.91 -2.03
C VAL A 17 -14.32 -7.08 -2.88
N ARG A 18 -13.27 -6.87 -3.65
CA ARG A 18 -12.65 -7.93 -4.45
C ARG A 18 -11.14 -7.88 -4.25
N ILE A 19 -10.53 -9.04 -4.05
CA ILE A 19 -9.08 -9.16 -3.89
C ILE A 19 -8.59 -10.17 -4.91
N GLU A 20 -7.75 -9.71 -5.84
CA GLU A 20 -7.13 -10.57 -6.85
C GLU A 20 -5.66 -10.76 -6.48
N ARG A 21 -5.31 -11.99 -6.10
CA ARG A 21 -3.94 -12.36 -5.72
C ARG A 21 -3.09 -12.64 -6.93
N ALA A 22 -1.77 -12.57 -6.75
CA ALA A 22 -0.79 -12.85 -7.79
C ALA A 22 -1.04 -12.04 -9.07
N TYR A 23 -1.35 -10.76 -8.89
CA TYR A 23 -1.73 -9.88 -10.00
C TYR A 23 -0.54 -9.51 -10.88
N THR A 24 0.63 -9.31 -10.29
CA THR A 24 1.88 -9.06 -11.01
C THR A 24 2.83 -10.24 -10.88
N LEU A 25 3.80 -10.34 -11.79
CA LEU A 25 4.63 -11.52 -11.94
C LEU A 25 5.83 -11.58 -10.98
N HIS A 26 6.51 -10.45 -10.74
CA HIS A 26 7.84 -10.48 -10.13
C HIS A 26 7.86 -10.27 -8.62
N ALA A 27 6.90 -9.54 -8.06
CA ALA A 27 6.85 -9.32 -6.62
C ALA A 27 6.43 -10.59 -5.88
N GLU A 28 7.04 -10.86 -4.73
CA GLU A 28 6.68 -12.03 -3.90
C GLU A 28 5.23 -11.97 -3.44
N GLY A 29 4.73 -10.77 -3.12
CA GLY A 29 3.32 -10.53 -2.85
C GLY A 29 2.75 -9.55 -3.85
N SER A 30 1.57 -9.83 -4.36
CA SER A 30 0.90 -8.95 -5.32
C SER A 30 -0.60 -9.16 -5.26
N VAL A 31 -1.34 -8.08 -5.03
CA VAL A 31 -2.80 -8.12 -5.04
C VAL A 31 -3.35 -6.86 -5.68
N LEU A 32 -4.46 -7.01 -6.40
CA LEU A 32 -5.30 -5.90 -6.79
C LEU A 32 -6.52 -5.91 -5.88
N VAL A 33 -6.68 -4.87 -5.07
CA VAL A 33 -7.81 -4.72 -4.15
C VAL A 33 -8.78 -3.71 -4.74
N SER A 34 -10.05 -4.10 -4.80
CA SER A 34 -11.12 -3.24 -5.30
C SER A 34 -12.18 -3.05 -4.23
N PHE A 35 -12.52 -1.79 -3.93
CA PHE A 35 -13.70 -1.43 -3.15
C PHE A 35 -14.62 -0.65 -4.08
N GLY A 36 -15.60 -1.35 -4.69
CA GLY A 36 -16.37 -0.78 -5.77
C GLY A 36 -15.46 -0.45 -6.95
N GLU A 37 -15.46 0.80 -7.38
CA GLU A 37 -14.62 1.26 -8.49
C GLU A 37 -13.23 1.76 -8.04
N THR A 38 -13.01 1.86 -6.75
CA THR A 38 -11.69 2.21 -6.21
C THR A 38 -10.79 0.99 -6.24
N ARG A 39 -9.66 1.09 -6.92
CA ARG A 39 -8.71 -0.01 -7.08
C ARG A 39 -7.34 0.40 -6.60
N VAL A 40 -6.68 -0.51 -5.89
CA VAL A 40 -5.32 -0.30 -5.40
C VAL A 40 -4.49 -1.53 -5.73
N LEU A 41 -3.39 -1.30 -6.42
CA LEU A 41 -2.39 -2.34 -6.65
C LEU A 41 -1.41 -2.33 -5.48
N CYS A 42 -1.34 -3.45 -4.77
CA CYS A 42 -0.44 -3.62 -3.64
C CYS A 42 0.60 -4.67 -4.00
N THR A 43 1.86 -4.32 -3.87
CA THR A 43 2.95 -5.28 -4.06
C THR A 43 3.84 -5.30 -2.84
N ALA A 44 4.38 -6.46 -2.53
CA ALA A 44 5.35 -6.63 -1.46
C ALA A 44 6.56 -7.36 -2.03
N SER A 45 7.73 -6.77 -1.87
CA SER A 45 8.98 -7.38 -2.27
C SER A 45 9.84 -7.61 -1.03
N VAL A 46 10.51 -8.77 -0.98
CA VAL A 46 11.40 -9.12 0.10
C VAL A 46 12.83 -8.78 -0.31
N ASP A 47 13.48 -7.97 0.51
CA ASP A 47 14.90 -7.68 0.36
C ASP A 47 15.65 -8.39 1.49
N ASN A 48 16.79 -8.94 1.19
CA ASN A 48 17.64 -9.65 2.16
C ASN A 48 18.49 -8.71 3.01
N LYS A 49 18.30 -7.41 2.89
CA LYS A 49 19.03 -6.39 3.66
C LYS A 49 18.05 -5.49 4.39
N VAL A 50 18.33 -5.23 5.66
CA VAL A 50 17.60 -4.21 6.42
C VAL A 50 18.26 -2.86 6.26
N PRO A 51 17.50 -1.75 6.49
CA PRO A 51 18.11 -0.41 6.56
C PRO A 51 19.21 -0.34 7.61
N GLY A 52 20.17 0.57 7.41
CA GLY A 52 21.36 0.67 8.28
C GLY A 52 21.02 0.82 9.77
N PHE A 53 19.95 1.56 10.11
CA PHE A 53 19.55 1.76 11.51
C PHE A 53 19.01 0.47 12.18
N MET A 54 18.69 -0.55 11.38
CA MET A 54 18.20 -1.84 11.88
C MET A 54 19.28 -2.93 11.91
N ARG A 55 20.49 -2.64 11.47
CA ARG A 55 21.57 -3.63 11.48
C ARG A 55 21.91 -4.07 12.89
N GLY A 56 22.10 -5.37 13.06
CA GLY A 56 22.49 -5.98 14.32
C GLY A 56 21.37 -6.11 15.35
N LYS A 57 20.15 -5.69 15.03
CA LYS A 57 19.02 -5.80 15.95
C LYS A 57 18.28 -7.15 15.89
N GLY A 58 18.61 -7.98 14.89
CA GLY A 58 17.98 -9.30 14.74
C GLY A 58 16.52 -9.26 14.33
N GLU A 59 16.01 -8.11 13.92
CA GLU A 59 14.62 -7.91 13.51
C GLU A 59 14.53 -7.47 12.06
N GLY A 60 13.45 -7.88 11.39
CA GLY A 60 13.13 -7.40 10.07
C GLY A 60 12.49 -6.01 10.11
N TRP A 61 12.35 -5.41 8.96
CA TRP A 61 11.77 -4.08 8.82
C TRP A 61 10.74 -4.05 7.68
N VAL A 62 9.77 -3.17 7.79
CA VAL A 62 8.78 -2.94 6.74
C VAL A 62 8.81 -1.46 6.39
N THR A 63 9.03 -1.20 5.11
CA THR A 63 8.94 0.14 4.52
C THR A 63 7.79 0.14 3.51
N ALA A 64 7.08 1.23 3.42
CA ALA A 64 6.01 1.39 2.46
C ALA A 64 6.27 2.57 1.55
N GLU A 65 5.89 2.42 0.30
CA GLU A 65 5.80 3.50 -0.66
C GLU A 65 4.36 3.61 -1.15
N TYR A 66 3.95 4.80 -1.47
CA TYR A 66 2.61 5.08 -1.96
C TYR A 66 2.69 6.06 -3.12
N GLY A 67 1.86 5.87 -4.12
CA GLY A 67 1.73 6.81 -5.23
C GLY A 67 0.43 6.57 -5.96
N MET A 68 -0.04 7.61 -6.67
CA MET A 68 -1.20 7.50 -7.54
C MET A 68 -0.73 7.56 -8.99
N LEU A 69 -1.34 6.75 -9.83
CA LEU A 69 -1.15 6.89 -11.26
C LEU A 69 -1.80 8.19 -11.74
N PRO A 70 -1.25 8.85 -12.78
CA PRO A 70 -1.76 10.15 -13.23
C PRO A 70 -3.26 10.16 -13.57
N ARG A 71 -3.80 9.03 -13.99
CA ARG A 71 -5.22 8.90 -14.35
C ARG A 71 -6.04 8.08 -13.34
N ALA A 72 -5.57 7.96 -12.11
CA ALA A 72 -6.38 7.41 -11.02
C ALA A 72 -7.48 8.38 -10.58
N THR A 73 -7.44 9.62 -11.03
CA THR A 73 -8.42 10.68 -10.76
C THR A 73 -9.10 11.14 -12.05
N HIS A 74 -10.16 11.94 -11.94
CA HIS A 74 -10.87 12.50 -13.10
C HIS A 74 -9.97 13.36 -13.99
N SER A 75 -9.08 14.14 -13.39
CA SER A 75 -8.08 14.94 -14.11
C SER A 75 -6.72 14.25 -14.02
N ARG A 76 -5.87 14.51 -15.03
CA ARG A 76 -4.51 13.98 -15.02
C ARG A 76 -3.67 14.72 -13.98
N SER A 77 -3.02 13.96 -13.11
CA SER A 77 -2.05 14.48 -12.16
C SER A 77 -0.63 14.17 -12.63
N ASP A 78 0.32 15.02 -12.27
CA ASP A 78 1.73 14.72 -12.53
C ASP A 78 2.22 13.61 -11.64
N ARG A 79 3.13 12.80 -12.16
CA ARG A 79 3.81 11.79 -11.35
C ARG A 79 4.81 12.48 -10.43
N GLU A 80 4.70 12.28 -9.13
CA GLU A 80 5.61 12.90 -8.16
C GLU A 80 7.06 12.46 -8.36
N ALA A 81 7.28 11.21 -8.78
CA ALA A 81 8.62 10.72 -9.11
C ALA A 81 9.26 11.51 -10.23
N ALA A 82 8.47 11.95 -11.22
CA ALA A 82 8.96 12.77 -12.33
C ALA A 82 9.31 14.20 -11.91
N ARG A 83 8.71 14.69 -10.80
CA ARG A 83 9.01 16.01 -10.24
C ARG A 83 10.21 15.99 -9.27
N GLY A 84 10.74 14.81 -8.97
CA GLY A 84 11.91 14.65 -8.12
C GLY A 84 11.64 14.71 -6.61
N LYS A 85 10.41 14.97 -6.17
CA LYS A 85 10.04 14.94 -4.76
C LYS A 85 8.58 14.58 -4.58
N GLN A 86 8.27 13.98 -3.42
CA GLN A 86 6.91 13.61 -3.05
C GLN A 86 6.26 14.71 -2.21
N GLY A 87 4.96 14.90 -2.39
CA GLY A 87 4.19 15.82 -1.57
C GLY A 87 3.99 15.31 -0.14
N GLY A 88 3.62 16.24 0.75
CA GLY A 88 3.40 15.92 2.16
C GLY A 88 2.34 14.85 2.39
N ARG A 89 1.26 14.88 1.62
CA ARG A 89 0.19 13.87 1.73
C ARG A 89 0.69 12.47 1.39
N THR A 90 1.46 12.34 0.31
CA THR A 90 2.04 11.06 -0.09
C THR A 90 2.96 10.50 0.99
N LEU A 91 3.83 11.33 1.55
CA LEU A 91 4.72 10.92 2.63
C LEU A 91 3.95 10.50 3.88
N GLU A 92 2.88 11.20 4.23
CA GLU A 92 2.04 10.87 5.38
C GLU A 92 1.36 9.51 5.20
N ILE A 93 0.82 9.26 4.02
CA ILE A 93 0.19 7.96 3.70
C ILE A 93 1.23 6.84 3.76
N GLN A 94 2.43 7.06 3.22
CA GLN A 94 3.51 6.07 3.30
C GLN A 94 3.87 5.71 4.74
N ARG A 95 3.96 6.71 5.61
CA ARG A 95 4.23 6.49 7.04
C ARG A 95 3.11 5.69 7.71
N LEU A 96 1.86 6.01 7.41
CA LEU A 96 0.71 5.32 7.97
C LEU A 96 0.70 3.85 7.54
N ILE A 97 0.92 3.57 6.27
CA ILE A 97 0.98 2.20 5.74
C ILE A 97 2.11 1.42 6.42
N GLY A 98 3.30 1.97 6.45
CA GLY A 98 4.46 1.31 7.06
C GLY A 98 4.25 1.03 8.54
N ARG A 99 3.73 1.99 9.28
CA ARG A 99 3.43 1.84 10.70
C ARG A 99 2.36 0.77 10.94
N SER A 100 1.31 0.76 10.15
CA SER A 100 0.23 -0.22 10.27
C SER A 100 0.73 -1.63 10.01
N LEU A 101 1.53 -1.81 8.97
CA LEU A 101 2.09 -3.12 8.63
C LEU A 101 3.08 -3.61 9.69
N ARG A 102 3.93 -2.73 10.21
CA ARG A 102 4.87 -3.09 11.29
C ARG A 102 4.15 -3.54 12.57
N ALA A 103 2.97 -2.99 12.83
CA ALA A 103 2.17 -3.40 13.97
C ALA A 103 1.54 -4.79 13.81
N CYS A 104 1.42 -5.28 12.57
CA CYS A 104 0.75 -6.54 12.24
C CYS A 104 1.72 -7.71 12.02
N VAL A 105 2.99 -7.45 11.74
CA VAL A 105 3.97 -8.49 11.45
C VAL A 105 4.86 -8.77 12.65
N ASP A 106 5.33 -10.00 12.75
CA ASP A 106 6.33 -10.39 13.74
C ASP A 106 7.72 -10.12 13.14
N ARG A 107 8.30 -8.97 13.48
CA ARG A 107 9.61 -8.56 12.94
C ARG A 107 10.74 -9.45 13.41
N GLY A 108 10.62 -10.03 14.61
CA GLY A 108 11.59 -11.01 15.10
C GLY A 108 11.60 -12.28 14.27
N ALA A 109 10.41 -12.77 13.90
CA ALA A 109 10.29 -13.94 13.04
C ALA A 109 10.76 -13.67 11.61
N MET A 110 10.69 -12.42 11.12
CA MET A 110 11.22 -12.04 9.81
C MET A 110 12.74 -12.18 9.74
N GLY A 111 13.42 -12.02 10.88
CA GLY A 111 14.87 -12.02 10.93
C GLY A 111 15.50 -10.74 10.40
N GLY A 112 16.79 -10.55 10.64
CA GLY A 112 17.51 -9.31 10.33
C GLY A 112 17.81 -9.05 8.86
N GLY A 113 17.26 -9.87 7.94
CA GLY A 113 17.48 -9.73 6.51
C GLY A 113 16.24 -9.51 5.66
N ALA A 114 15.07 -9.24 6.27
CA ALA A 114 13.83 -9.13 5.52
C ALA A 114 13.27 -7.70 5.52
N HIS A 115 12.80 -7.27 4.34
CA HIS A 115 12.28 -5.94 4.11
C HIS A 115 11.15 -5.98 3.08
N LEU A 116 10.01 -5.38 3.37
CA LEU A 116 8.83 -5.40 2.50
C LEU A 116 8.47 -4.00 1.98
N GLN A 117 7.95 -3.93 0.77
CA GLN A 117 7.78 -2.62 0.08
C GLN A 117 6.66 -2.56 -0.98
N ARG A 118 5.91 -1.47 -1.03
CA ARG A 118 5.11 -0.81 -2.10
C ARG A 118 3.60 -1.03 -2.22
N MET A 119 2.88 0.10 -2.42
CA MET A 119 1.45 0.15 -2.77
C MET A 119 1.16 1.27 -3.77
N PHE A 120 0.34 0.99 -4.80
CA PHE A 120 -0.06 1.99 -5.80
C PHE A 120 -1.57 1.92 -6.10
N PRO A 121 -2.34 3.00 -5.85
CA PRO A 121 -3.70 3.14 -6.38
C PRO A 121 -3.70 3.24 -7.91
N VAL A 122 -4.65 2.60 -8.51
CA VAL A 122 -4.85 2.59 -9.96
C VAL A 122 -6.25 3.04 -10.34
#